data_8ffad79ed7c6dcbdca21f1f841d9e7b5
#
_entry.id   8ffad79ed7c6dcbdca21f1f841d9e7b5
#
_cell.length_a   1.000
_cell.length_b   1.000
_cell.length_c   1.000
_cell.angle_alpha   90.00
_cell.angle_beta   90.00
_cell.angle_gamma   90.00
#
_symmetry.space_group_name_H-M   'P 1'
#
loop_
_entity.id
_entity.type
_entity.pdbx_description
1 polymer ?
#
loop_
_entity_poly.entity_id
_entity_poly.type
_entity_poly.pdbx_seq_one_letter_code
_entity_poly.pdbx_strand_id
1 'polypeptide(L)'
;MNDFIGKRLKMKRRILIVDDEEINVMMLSKILKDEYEVFTASNGKEALDILKQENGLISVILLDLIMPVMDGYEFFNVISQCSEYKNIPIICLTSEKDAEVEILNMGMADFIPKPFENPAVILARISRVIQLFEGSDIIKATQFDDLTKLYNIEYFCEYASLYDKYYPHCPMDLIAISFNRFYVVNAVHGRAYADKILVLIGNAIKDYVDKNAGVACRYLNNLFYVYIKSGNHADGMLEKINTALYDFAEDSTYRIKIGVFRSDESNSYEFSKKMDYALLACNSINDSYSTQIAYYDESIREKENFEEKLICDLDKAIDQRQFKVYYQPKFSVQSTAPHLCSAEALIRWEHPEFGMINPGKFIPLFEKNGMITKLDHYVWVEAANQVAKWKKTYNCSLPVSVNVSRIDMLDENLCHDLLSIVKEAGIDIKDFYLEVTESAYTNDKTDVLNVVDTLRKEGFYIEMDDFGTGYSSLNMLTELQFDVLKLDMEFVRNIHKDEKALRLVEFIIDIAKYLNVMVIAEGVEHEEQYNILKQLGCDVVQGYYFSKPVDNNRFEDIIKKNAT
;
A
#
# COMPACT_ATOMS: atom_id res chain seq x y z
N MET A 1 1.74 -29.66 -2.04
CA MET A 1 2.23 -29.64 -3.43
C MET A 1 3.48 -30.50 -3.63
N ASN A 2 4.56 -30.36 -2.83
CA ASN A 2 5.76 -31.21 -2.95
C ASN A 2 5.54 -32.73 -2.77
N ASP A 3 4.55 -33.14 -2.00
CA ASP A 3 4.25 -34.57 -1.76
C ASP A 3 3.51 -35.23 -2.95
N PHE A 4 2.80 -34.45 -3.75
CA PHE A 4 2.08 -34.93 -4.93
C PHE A 4 3.02 -35.15 -6.12
N ILE A 5 3.98 -34.24 -6.31
CA ILE A 5 5.03 -34.34 -7.34
C ILE A 5 6.00 -35.49 -7.02
N GLY A 6 6.39 -35.66 -5.75
CA GLY A 6 7.28 -36.73 -5.32
C GLY A 6 6.68 -38.14 -5.43
N LYS A 7 5.37 -38.29 -5.35
CA LYS A 7 4.67 -39.57 -5.56
C LYS A 7 4.56 -39.95 -7.05
N ARG A 8 4.35 -38.95 -7.92
CA ARG A 8 4.27 -39.18 -9.38
C ARG A 8 5.60 -39.66 -9.98
N LEU A 9 6.73 -39.25 -9.43
CA LEU A 9 8.08 -39.66 -9.85
C LEU A 9 8.45 -41.13 -9.50
N LYS A 10 7.66 -41.83 -8.67
CA LYS A 10 7.89 -43.23 -8.28
C LYS A 10 6.92 -44.24 -8.90
N MET A 11 5.86 -43.81 -9.56
CA MET A 11 4.91 -44.69 -10.25
C MET A 11 5.28 -44.80 -11.73
N LYS A 12 5.15 -46.04 -12.30
CA LYS A 12 5.25 -46.20 -13.74
C LYS A 12 4.18 -45.36 -14.42
N ARG A 13 4.54 -44.65 -15.51
CA ARG A 13 3.57 -43.91 -16.33
C ARG A 13 2.60 -44.86 -16.99
N ARG A 14 1.34 -44.44 -17.14
CA ARG A 14 0.23 -45.24 -17.62
C ARG A 14 -0.05 -44.96 -19.08
N ILE A 15 -0.11 -46.02 -19.90
CA ILE A 15 -0.39 -45.93 -21.33
C ILE A 15 -1.68 -46.71 -21.62
N LEU A 16 -2.61 -46.11 -22.36
CA LEU A 16 -3.77 -46.79 -22.87
C LEU A 16 -3.58 -47.11 -24.37
N ILE A 17 -3.63 -48.38 -24.74
CA ILE A 17 -3.61 -48.86 -26.11
C ILE A 17 -5.05 -49.15 -26.52
N VAL A 18 -5.48 -48.56 -27.63
CA VAL A 18 -6.82 -48.72 -28.18
C VAL A 18 -6.69 -49.23 -29.64
N ASP A 19 -6.88 -50.52 -29.85
CA ASP A 19 -6.73 -51.18 -31.14
C ASP A 19 -7.56 -52.48 -31.10
N ASP A 20 -8.33 -52.77 -32.14
CA ASP A 20 -9.20 -53.94 -32.21
C ASP A 20 -8.46 -55.22 -32.63
N GLU A 21 -7.24 -55.09 -33.17
CA GLU A 21 -6.40 -56.23 -33.53
C GLU A 21 -5.57 -56.72 -32.33
N GLU A 22 -5.90 -57.89 -31.78
CA GLU A 22 -5.18 -58.49 -30.64
C GLU A 22 -3.67 -58.60 -30.87
N ILE A 23 -3.21 -58.81 -32.10
CA ILE A 23 -1.79 -58.91 -32.45
C ILE A 23 -1.08 -57.59 -32.20
N ASN A 24 -1.68 -56.48 -32.60
CA ASN A 24 -1.15 -55.13 -32.41
C ASN A 24 -1.05 -54.80 -30.90
N VAL A 25 -2.12 -55.08 -30.16
CA VAL A 25 -2.16 -54.86 -28.69
C VAL A 25 -1.09 -55.71 -28.00
N MET A 26 -0.94 -57.00 -28.38
CA MET A 26 0.12 -57.86 -27.79
C MET A 26 1.53 -57.38 -28.10
N MET A 27 1.80 -56.94 -29.32
CA MET A 27 3.10 -56.42 -29.75
C MET A 27 3.44 -55.13 -28.98
N LEU A 28 2.56 -54.14 -28.95
CA LEU A 28 2.76 -52.89 -28.23
C LEU A 28 2.87 -53.12 -26.72
N SER A 29 2.03 -53.95 -26.13
CA SER A 29 2.10 -54.28 -24.70
C SER A 29 3.44 -54.96 -24.36
N LYS A 30 3.96 -55.80 -25.20
CA LYS A 30 5.29 -56.41 -24.99
C LYS A 30 6.43 -55.40 -25.05
N ILE A 31 6.34 -54.43 -25.95
CA ILE A 31 7.34 -53.35 -26.09
C ILE A 31 7.32 -52.42 -24.84
N LEU A 32 6.11 -52.13 -24.31
CA LEU A 32 5.91 -51.08 -23.32
C LEU A 32 5.95 -51.55 -21.86
N LYS A 33 5.67 -52.80 -21.54
CA LYS A 33 5.51 -53.36 -20.16
C LYS A 33 6.67 -53.14 -19.22
N ASP A 34 7.90 -53.05 -19.73
CA ASP A 34 9.09 -52.92 -18.92
C ASP A 34 9.22 -51.49 -18.33
N GLU A 35 8.81 -50.47 -19.09
CA GLU A 35 8.91 -49.06 -18.73
C GLU A 35 7.59 -48.44 -18.23
N TYR A 36 6.45 -48.98 -18.73
CA TYR A 36 5.14 -48.39 -18.52
C TYR A 36 4.14 -49.37 -17.91
N GLU A 37 3.07 -48.87 -17.30
CA GLU A 37 1.87 -49.61 -16.93
C GLU A 37 0.89 -49.51 -18.08
N VAL A 38 0.50 -50.65 -18.67
CA VAL A 38 -0.26 -50.69 -19.94
C VAL A 38 -1.71 -51.13 -19.68
N PHE A 39 -2.64 -50.33 -20.16
CA PHE A 39 -4.05 -50.62 -20.24
C PHE A 39 -4.43 -50.85 -21.72
N THR A 40 -5.40 -51.68 -21.95
CA THR A 40 -5.80 -52.06 -23.33
C THR A 40 -7.32 -51.98 -23.52
N ALA A 41 -7.76 -51.48 -24.64
CA ALA A 41 -9.16 -51.44 -25.06
C ALA A 41 -9.26 -51.89 -26.52
N SER A 42 -10.34 -52.55 -26.87
CA SER A 42 -10.62 -53.06 -28.21
C SER A 42 -11.42 -52.09 -29.09
N ASN A 43 -11.91 -50.98 -28.52
CA ASN A 43 -12.67 -49.94 -29.22
C ASN A 43 -12.74 -48.66 -28.38
N GLY A 44 -13.20 -47.55 -28.98
CA GLY A 44 -13.30 -46.26 -28.30
C GLY A 44 -14.23 -46.23 -27.10
N LYS A 45 -15.28 -47.03 -27.06
CA LYS A 45 -16.22 -47.08 -25.93
C LYS A 45 -15.57 -47.70 -24.70
N GLU A 46 -14.87 -48.80 -24.85
CA GLU A 46 -14.12 -49.47 -23.80
C GLU A 46 -12.99 -48.56 -23.28
N ALA A 47 -12.33 -47.82 -24.17
CA ALA A 47 -11.32 -46.82 -23.82
C ALA A 47 -11.88 -45.71 -22.94
N LEU A 48 -13.10 -45.20 -23.21
CA LEU A 48 -13.77 -44.20 -22.37
C LEU A 48 -14.08 -44.75 -20.96
N ASP A 49 -14.46 -45.99 -20.85
CA ASP A 49 -14.74 -46.63 -19.56
C ASP A 49 -13.46 -46.80 -18.72
N ILE A 50 -12.33 -47.15 -19.36
CA ILE A 50 -11.01 -47.19 -18.69
C ILE A 50 -10.57 -45.80 -18.23
N LEU A 51 -10.74 -44.75 -19.06
CA LEU A 51 -10.41 -43.39 -18.69
C LEU A 51 -11.18 -42.90 -17.44
N LYS A 52 -12.45 -43.28 -17.32
CA LYS A 52 -13.26 -43.00 -16.13
C LYS A 52 -12.77 -43.76 -14.91
N GLN A 53 -12.43 -45.04 -15.05
CA GLN A 53 -11.91 -45.86 -13.93
C GLN A 53 -10.57 -45.38 -13.42
N GLU A 54 -9.70 -44.94 -14.30
CA GLU A 54 -8.35 -44.47 -13.98
C GLU A 54 -8.28 -42.98 -13.63
N ASN A 55 -9.45 -42.28 -13.51
CA ASN A 55 -9.56 -40.85 -13.10
C ASN A 55 -8.59 -39.93 -13.86
N GLY A 56 -8.40 -40.15 -15.18
CA GLY A 56 -7.52 -39.31 -15.99
C GLY A 56 -6.01 -39.47 -15.71
N LEU A 57 -5.58 -40.54 -15.03
CA LEU A 57 -4.15 -40.78 -14.73
C LEU A 57 -3.38 -41.42 -15.90
N ILE A 58 -3.95 -41.44 -17.11
CA ILE A 58 -3.30 -41.93 -18.34
C ILE A 58 -2.36 -40.81 -18.84
N SER A 59 -1.10 -41.18 -19.11
CA SER A 59 -0.05 -40.27 -19.61
C SER A 59 -0.05 -40.09 -21.13
N VAL A 60 -0.49 -41.10 -21.87
CA VAL A 60 -0.65 -41.07 -23.34
C VAL A 60 -1.60 -42.17 -23.80
N ILE A 61 -2.32 -41.89 -24.88
CA ILE A 61 -3.20 -42.86 -25.55
C ILE A 61 -2.60 -43.21 -26.90
N LEU A 62 -2.44 -44.51 -27.19
CA LEU A 62 -2.11 -45.04 -28.51
C LEU A 62 -3.43 -45.48 -29.16
N LEU A 63 -3.84 -44.83 -30.24
CA LEU A 63 -5.18 -44.94 -30.78
C LEU A 63 -5.16 -45.43 -32.24
N ASP A 64 -5.79 -46.56 -32.51
CA ASP A 64 -6.15 -46.91 -33.87
C ASP A 64 -7.37 -46.13 -34.36
N LEU A 65 -7.36 -45.74 -35.62
CA LEU A 65 -8.46 -44.95 -36.21
C LEU A 65 -9.61 -45.81 -36.67
N ILE A 66 -9.34 -47.03 -37.11
CA ILE A 66 -10.36 -47.92 -37.74
C ILE A 66 -10.66 -49.05 -36.78
N MET A 67 -11.77 -48.94 -36.06
CA MET A 67 -12.19 -49.93 -35.07
C MET A 67 -13.72 -50.09 -35.10
N PRO A 68 -14.26 -51.28 -34.71
CA PRO A 68 -15.70 -51.47 -34.56
C PRO A 68 -16.28 -50.75 -33.32
N VAL A 69 -17.61 -50.58 -33.29
CA VAL A 69 -18.42 -50.04 -32.20
C VAL A 69 -18.28 -48.51 -32.02
N MET A 70 -17.08 -48.00 -31.79
CA MET A 70 -16.69 -46.60 -31.77
C MET A 70 -15.29 -46.49 -32.34
N ASP A 71 -15.20 -45.83 -33.48
CA ASP A 71 -13.92 -45.65 -34.17
C ASP A 71 -13.02 -44.59 -33.47
N GLY A 72 -11.77 -44.49 -33.94
CA GLY A 72 -10.79 -43.56 -33.34
C GLY A 72 -11.14 -42.10 -33.55
N TYR A 73 -11.83 -41.75 -34.65
CA TYR A 73 -12.26 -40.37 -34.92
C TYR A 73 -13.38 -39.93 -33.97
N GLU A 74 -14.38 -40.79 -33.75
CA GLU A 74 -15.46 -40.55 -32.81
C GLU A 74 -14.92 -40.45 -31.39
N PHE A 75 -14.00 -41.31 -30.99
CA PHE A 75 -13.35 -41.28 -29.69
C PHE A 75 -12.55 -39.99 -29.46
N PHE A 76 -11.75 -39.58 -30.46
CA PHE A 76 -10.98 -38.32 -30.40
C PHE A 76 -11.90 -37.10 -30.23
N ASN A 77 -13.01 -37.04 -30.98
CA ASN A 77 -13.99 -35.95 -30.85
C ASN A 77 -14.60 -35.88 -29.45
N VAL A 78 -14.93 -37.02 -28.85
CA VAL A 78 -15.47 -37.05 -27.47
C VAL A 78 -14.44 -36.57 -26.45
N ILE A 79 -13.21 -37.03 -26.55
CA ILE A 79 -12.15 -36.65 -25.61
C ILE A 79 -11.77 -35.16 -25.73
N SER A 80 -11.65 -34.63 -26.95
CA SER A 80 -11.27 -33.25 -27.21
C SER A 80 -12.25 -32.22 -26.63
N GLN A 81 -13.52 -32.61 -26.47
CA GLN A 81 -14.58 -31.80 -25.88
C GLN A 81 -14.71 -31.97 -24.34
N CYS A 82 -14.08 -33.01 -23.78
CA CYS A 82 -14.14 -33.28 -22.34
C CYS A 82 -13.03 -32.55 -21.58
N SER A 83 -13.39 -31.65 -20.65
CA SER A 83 -12.42 -30.86 -19.87
C SER A 83 -11.44 -31.71 -19.05
N GLU A 84 -11.84 -32.94 -18.70
CA GLU A 84 -11.02 -33.85 -17.88
C GLU A 84 -9.96 -34.59 -18.70
N TYR A 85 -10.22 -34.88 -19.98
CA TYR A 85 -9.37 -35.75 -20.82
C TYR A 85 -8.72 -35.04 -22.00
N LYS A 86 -9.15 -33.83 -22.36
CA LYS A 86 -8.66 -33.09 -23.55
C LYS A 86 -7.14 -32.80 -23.56
N ASN A 87 -6.49 -32.87 -22.40
CA ASN A 87 -5.05 -32.62 -22.25
C ASN A 87 -4.22 -33.92 -22.32
N ILE A 88 -4.85 -35.11 -22.46
CA ILE A 88 -4.11 -36.37 -22.60
C ILE A 88 -3.63 -36.45 -24.04
N PRO A 89 -2.31 -36.55 -24.29
CA PRO A 89 -1.79 -36.67 -25.65
C PRO A 89 -2.19 -37.98 -26.31
N ILE A 90 -2.53 -37.89 -27.59
CA ILE A 90 -2.93 -39.04 -28.38
C ILE A 90 -1.91 -39.25 -29.50
N ILE A 91 -1.38 -40.47 -29.60
CA ILE A 91 -0.53 -40.93 -30.70
C ILE A 91 -1.37 -41.87 -31.59
N CYS A 92 -1.52 -41.52 -32.83
CA CYS A 92 -2.27 -42.33 -33.79
C CYS A 92 -1.47 -43.55 -34.24
N LEU A 93 -2.13 -44.72 -34.34
CA LEU A 93 -1.61 -45.93 -34.95
C LEU A 93 -2.17 -46.03 -36.36
N THR A 94 -1.35 -45.95 -37.42
CA THR A 94 -1.86 -45.90 -38.80
C THR A 94 -1.08 -46.83 -39.72
N SER A 95 -1.83 -47.46 -40.68
CA SER A 95 -1.25 -48.22 -41.80
C SER A 95 -1.09 -47.36 -43.05
N GLU A 96 -1.70 -46.16 -43.11
CA GLU A 96 -1.70 -45.28 -44.28
C GLU A 96 -0.56 -44.24 -44.20
N LYS A 97 0.36 -44.27 -45.17
CA LYS A 97 1.51 -43.33 -45.24
C LYS A 97 1.09 -41.89 -45.60
N ASP A 98 -0.06 -41.70 -46.22
CA ASP A 98 -0.52 -40.38 -46.69
C ASP A 98 -1.40 -39.65 -45.65
N ALA A 99 -1.80 -40.29 -44.55
CA ALA A 99 -2.65 -39.73 -43.50
C ALA A 99 -1.87 -38.88 -42.47
N GLU A 100 -0.55 -38.85 -42.52
CA GLU A 100 0.31 -38.18 -41.51
C GLU A 100 -0.01 -36.71 -41.32
N VAL A 101 -0.23 -35.96 -42.40
CA VAL A 101 -0.54 -34.52 -42.36
C VAL A 101 -1.93 -34.26 -41.82
N GLU A 102 -2.89 -35.12 -42.16
CA GLU A 102 -4.28 -35.01 -41.71
C GLU A 102 -4.38 -35.25 -40.18
N ILE A 103 -3.71 -36.26 -39.67
CA ILE A 103 -3.65 -36.64 -38.25
C ILE A 103 -3.10 -35.49 -37.41
N LEU A 104 -1.98 -34.87 -37.83
CA LEU A 104 -1.39 -33.74 -37.13
C LEU A 104 -2.26 -32.48 -37.18
N ASN A 105 -2.94 -32.23 -38.32
CA ASN A 105 -3.87 -31.11 -38.45
C ASN A 105 -5.14 -31.28 -37.60
N MET A 106 -5.52 -32.50 -37.25
CA MET A 106 -6.62 -32.79 -36.32
C MET A 106 -6.24 -32.48 -34.84
N GLY A 107 -4.97 -32.28 -34.54
CA GLY A 107 -4.51 -31.98 -33.19
C GLY A 107 -3.99 -33.18 -32.38
N MET A 108 -3.77 -34.33 -33.01
CA MET A 108 -3.07 -35.47 -32.39
C MET A 108 -1.60 -35.14 -32.22
N ALA A 109 -0.99 -35.69 -31.16
CA ALA A 109 0.38 -35.32 -30.74
C ALA A 109 1.47 -35.90 -31.64
N ASP A 110 1.29 -37.10 -32.16
CA ASP A 110 2.22 -37.79 -33.08
C ASP A 110 1.50 -39.00 -33.71
N PHE A 111 2.19 -39.76 -34.58
CA PHE A 111 1.70 -41.00 -35.16
C PHE A 111 2.79 -42.10 -35.14
N ILE A 112 2.37 -43.37 -35.13
CA ILE A 112 3.21 -44.56 -35.23
C ILE A 112 2.71 -45.40 -36.38
N PRO A 113 3.52 -45.61 -37.43
CA PRO A 113 3.12 -46.44 -38.58
C PRO A 113 3.10 -47.92 -38.22
N LYS A 114 2.08 -48.63 -38.73
CA LYS A 114 2.01 -50.08 -38.74
C LYS A 114 2.72 -50.61 -40.01
N PRO A 115 3.47 -51.76 -39.98
CA PRO A 115 3.72 -52.62 -38.82
C PRO A 115 4.78 -52.08 -37.88
N PHE A 116 4.78 -52.50 -36.60
CA PHE A 116 5.62 -52.04 -35.51
C PHE A 116 7.05 -52.67 -35.59
N GLU A 117 7.81 -52.29 -36.63
CA GLU A 117 9.08 -52.91 -36.97
C GLU A 117 10.23 -52.55 -36.01
N ASN A 118 10.22 -51.34 -35.43
CA ASN A 118 11.33 -50.85 -34.58
C ASN A 118 10.88 -50.44 -33.20
N PRO A 119 11.00 -51.31 -32.18
CA PRO A 119 10.63 -51.00 -30.79
C PRO A 119 11.28 -49.77 -30.20
N ALA A 120 12.55 -49.50 -30.53
CA ALA A 120 13.29 -48.36 -29.99
C ALA A 120 12.72 -47.02 -30.49
N VAL A 121 12.26 -46.96 -31.75
CA VAL A 121 11.60 -45.76 -32.32
C VAL A 121 10.25 -45.51 -31.65
N ILE A 122 9.48 -46.54 -31.38
CA ILE A 122 8.18 -46.47 -30.71
C ILE A 122 8.35 -45.92 -29.30
N LEU A 123 9.27 -46.47 -28.50
CA LEU A 123 9.60 -46.02 -27.16
C LEU A 123 10.08 -44.54 -27.16
N ALA A 124 10.93 -44.18 -28.11
CA ALA A 124 11.45 -42.81 -28.22
C ALA A 124 10.33 -41.80 -28.55
N ARG A 125 9.40 -42.10 -29.44
CA ARG A 125 8.24 -41.25 -29.80
C ARG A 125 7.32 -41.08 -28.59
N ILE A 126 6.95 -42.15 -27.94
CA ILE A 126 6.09 -42.14 -26.75
C ILE A 126 6.74 -41.32 -25.63
N SER A 127 8.01 -41.61 -25.33
CA SER A 127 8.76 -40.86 -24.29
C SER A 127 8.83 -39.37 -24.61
N ARG A 128 9.09 -39.00 -25.86
CA ARG A 128 9.13 -37.61 -26.32
C ARG A 128 7.78 -36.90 -26.14
N VAL A 129 6.69 -37.54 -26.56
CA VAL A 129 5.34 -36.97 -26.43
C VAL A 129 4.98 -36.78 -24.96
N ILE A 130 5.22 -37.78 -24.12
CA ILE A 130 4.99 -37.66 -22.66
C ILE A 130 5.81 -36.52 -22.07
N GLN A 131 7.11 -36.42 -22.38
CA GLN A 131 7.99 -35.37 -21.85
C GLN A 131 7.54 -33.97 -22.29
N LEU A 132 7.12 -33.78 -23.53
CA LEU A 132 6.64 -32.50 -24.03
C LEU A 132 5.35 -32.06 -23.34
N PHE A 133 4.41 -32.98 -23.11
CA PHE A 133 3.14 -32.65 -22.46
C PHE A 133 3.29 -32.46 -20.95
N GLU A 134 4.01 -33.36 -20.26
CA GLU A 134 4.33 -33.18 -18.83
C GLU A 134 5.14 -31.91 -18.59
N GLY A 135 6.11 -31.60 -19.46
CA GLY A 135 6.88 -30.36 -19.40
C GLY A 135 6.00 -29.13 -19.59
N SER A 136 5.08 -29.16 -20.56
CA SER A 136 4.12 -28.07 -20.78
C SER A 136 3.19 -27.88 -19.59
N ASP A 137 2.71 -28.95 -18.96
CA ASP A 137 1.82 -28.85 -17.78
C ASP A 137 2.56 -28.33 -16.55
N ILE A 138 3.83 -28.75 -16.34
CA ILE A 138 4.68 -28.21 -15.27
C ILE A 138 4.95 -26.73 -15.51
N ILE A 139 5.28 -26.34 -16.74
CA ILE A 139 5.51 -24.94 -17.12
C ILE A 139 4.24 -24.12 -16.88
N LYS A 140 3.07 -24.58 -17.37
CA LYS A 140 1.79 -23.89 -17.14
C LYS A 140 1.45 -23.74 -15.65
N ALA A 141 1.66 -24.78 -14.84
CA ALA A 141 1.40 -24.77 -13.40
C ALA A 141 2.36 -23.83 -12.65
N THR A 142 3.56 -23.56 -13.18
CA THR A 142 4.56 -22.67 -12.58
C THR A 142 4.52 -21.24 -13.12
N GLN A 143 3.83 -20.99 -14.23
CA GLN A 143 3.77 -19.67 -14.87
C GLN A 143 2.70 -18.74 -14.30
N PHE A 144 1.66 -19.29 -13.68
CA PHE A 144 0.48 -18.52 -13.28
C PHE A 144 0.32 -18.46 -11.75
N ASP A 145 -0.19 -17.33 -11.26
CA ASP A 145 -0.68 -17.17 -9.89
C ASP A 145 -1.92 -18.05 -9.68
N ASP A 146 -1.93 -18.85 -8.62
CA ASP A 146 -2.97 -19.83 -8.36
C ASP A 146 -4.36 -19.18 -8.16
N LEU A 147 -4.43 -17.98 -7.61
CA LEU A 147 -5.68 -17.29 -7.31
C LEU A 147 -6.24 -16.54 -8.52
N THR A 148 -5.44 -15.70 -9.15
CA THR A 148 -5.91 -14.76 -10.18
C THR A 148 -5.73 -15.26 -11.61
N LYS A 149 -4.93 -16.31 -11.79
CA LYS A 149 -4.56 -16.85 -13.11
C LYS A 149 -3.85 -15.84 -14.03
N LEU A 150 -3.37 -14.75 -13.50
CA LEU A 150 -2.36 -13.91 -14.12
C LEU A 150 -1.00 -14.60 -14.06
N TYR A 151 -0.03 -14.11 -14.81
CA TYR A 151 1.34 -14.65 -14.68
C TYR A 151 1.90 -14.44 -13.27
N ASN A 152 2.82 -15.34 -12.87
CA ASN A 152 3.66 -15.10 -11.71
C ASN A 152 4.74 -14.07 -12.04
N ILE A 153 5.47 -13.60 -11.04
CA ILE A 153 6.46 -12.53 -11.20
C ILE A 153 7.67 -12.98 -12.03
N GLU A 154 8.12 -14.22 -11.85
CA GLU A 154 9.27 -14.76 -12.55
C GLU A 154 9.03 -14.78 -14.07
N TYR A 155 7.90 -15.33 -14.50
CA TYR A 155 7.53 -15.39 -15.91
C TYR A 155 7.26 -14.00 -16.51
N PHE A 156 6.64 -13.12 -15.71
CA PHE A 156 6.40 -11.73 -16.11
C PHE A 156 7.71 -10.98 -16.39
N CYS A 157 8.70 -11.09 -15.51
CA CYS A 157 10.01 -10.47 -15.69
C CYS A 157 10.78 -11.06 -16.88
N GLU A 158 10.70 -12.38 -17.06
CA GLU A 158 11.34 -13.05 -18.20
C GLU A 158 10.71 -12.61 -19.53
N TYR A 159 9.38 -12.59 -19.61
CA TYR A 159 8.67 -12.13 -20.80
C TYR A 159 9.01 -10.69 -21.15
N ALA A 160 8.96 -9.77 -20.16
CA ALA A 160 9.23 -8.37 -20.38
C ALA A 160 10.69 -8.14 -20.83
N SER A 161 11.65 -8.86 -20.22
CA SER A 161 13.06 -8.79 -20.60
C SER A 161 13.31 -9.30 -22.03
N LEU A 162 12.63 -10.36 -22.42
CA LEU A 162 12.70 -10.88 -23.79
C LEU A 162 12.05 -9.90 -24.79
N TYR A 163 10.94 -9.28 -24.41
CA TYR A 163 10.26 -8.30 -25.24
C TYR A 163 11.17 -7.08 -25.50
N ASP A 164 11.76 -6.50 -24.47
CA ASP A 164 12.72 -5.37 -24.59
C ASP A 164 13.91 -5.74 -25.49
N LYS A 165 14.39 -6.97 -25.40
CA LYS A 165 15.50 -7.48 -26.21
C LYS A 165 15.14 -7.60 -27.70
N TYR A 166 13.94 -8.14 -28.01
CA TYR A 166 13.51 -8.39 -29.39
C TYR A 166 12.88 -7.18 -30.07
N TYR A 167 12.32 -6.25 -29.28
CA TYR A 167 11.62 -5.05 -29.76
C TYR A 167 12.14 -3.76 -29.12
N PRO A 168 13.45 -3.44 -29.25
CA PRO A 168 14.09 -2.35 -28.52
C PRO A 168 13.55 -0.95 -28.86
N HIS A 169 12.85 -0.81 -30.00
CA HIS A 169 12.26 0.45 -30.46
C HIS A 169 10.74 0.55 -30.18
N CYS A 170 10.18 -0.39 -29.46
CA CYS A 170 8.78 -0.35 -29.08
C CYS A 170 8.66 0.11 -27.61
N PRO A 171 8.27 1.36 -27.35
CA PRO A 171 8.16 1.85 -25.99
C PRO A 171 7.05 1.10 -25.26
N MET A 172 7.37 0.63 -24.05
CA MET A 172 6.47 -0.11 -23.20
C MET A 172 6.34 0.60 -21.85
N ASP A 173 5.11 0.83 -21.39
CA ASP A 173 4.84 1.35 -20.07
C ASP A 173 4.77 0.21 -19.05
N LEU A 174 5.29 0.46 -17.85
CA LEU A 174 5.12 -0.42 -16.72
C LEU A 174 4.17 0.22 -15.71
N ILE A 175 3.12 -0.49 -15.36
CA ILE A 175 2.04 0.00 -14.52
C ILE A 175 1.98 -0.86 -13.27
N ALA A 176 2.09 -0.23 -12.10
CA ALA A 176 1.83 -0.84 -10.79
C ALA A 176 0.41 -0.51 -10.35
N ILE A 177 -0.36 -1.53 -9.94
CA ILE A 177 -1.75 -1.40 -9.50
C ILE A 177 -1.85 -1.96 -8.11
N SER A 178 -2.26 -1.14 -7.14
CA SER A 178 -2.40 -1.54 -5.74
C SER A 178 -3.85 -1.38 -5.27
N PHE A 179 -4.36 -2.41 -4.64
CA PHE A 179 -5.64 -2.36 -3.93
C PHE A 179 -5.42 -1.84 -2.51
N ASN A 180 -5.81 -0.60 -2.26
CA ASN A 180 -5.60 0.06 -0.96
C ASN A 180 -6.51 -0.53 0.13
N ARG A 181 -6.03 -0.51 1.38
CA ARG A 181 -6.74 -1.03 2.57
C ARG A 181 -7.15 -2.51 2.49
N PHE A 182 -6.41 -3.32 1.74
CA PHE A 182 -6.64 -4.76 1.64
C PHE A 182 -6.74 -5.44 3.01
N TYR A 183 -5.90 -5.04 3.97
CA TYR A 183 -5.93 -5.58 5.33
C TYR A 183 -7.24 -5.32 6.06
N VAL A 184 -7.83 -4.13 5.87
CA VAL A 184 -9.11 -3.76 6.48
C VAL A 184 -10.22 -4.63 5.91
N VAL A 185 -10.26 -4.80 4.59
CA VAL A 185 -11.23 -5.66 3.92
C VAL A 185 -11.11 -7.11 4.41
N ASN A 186 -9.87 -7.61 4.51
CA ASN A 186 -9.60 -8.96 5.00
C ASN A 186 -10.00 -9.14 6.47
N ALA A 187 -9.76 -8.13 7.31
CA ALA A 187 -10.12 -8.17 8.73
C ALA A 187 -11.64 -8.11 8.95
N VAL A 188 -12.36 -7.30 8.17
CA VAL A 188 -13.82 -7.09 8.33
C VAL A 188 -14.63 -8.20 7.67
N HIS A 189 -14.27 -8.61 6.44
CA HIS A 189 -15.08 -9.53 5.63
C HIS A 189 -14.48 -10.94 5.49
N GLY A 190 -13.27 -11.15 5.99
CA GLY A 190 -12.56 -12.41 5.94
C GLY A 190 -11.85 -12.70 4.60
N ARG A 191 -10.93 -13.68 4.64
CA ARG A 191 -10.02 -14.00 3.53
C ARG A 191 -10.73 -14.37 2.22
N ALA A 192 -11.79 -15.19 2.32
CA ALA A 192 -12.50 -15.65 1.12
C ALA A 192 -13.17 -14.51 0.34
N TYR A 193 -13.60 -13.44 1.04
CA TYR A 193 -14.15 -12.25 0.42
C TYR A 193 -13.05 -11.40 -0.23
N ALA A 194 -11.94 -11.20 0.47
CA ALA A 194 -10.77 -10.48 -0.06
C ALA A 194 -10.19 -11.19 -1.31
N ASP A 195 -10.11 -12.53 -1.30
CA ASP A 195 -9.65 -13.31 -2.43
C ASP A 195 -10.56 -13.13 -3.68
N LYS A 196 -11.89 -13.04 -3.48
CA LYS A 196 -12.83 -12.75 -4.59
C LYS A 196 -12.56 -11.39 -5.23
N ILE A 197 -12.28 -10.36 -4.43
CA ILE A 197 -11.93 -9.03 -4.95
C ILE A 197 -10.66 -9.10 -5.79
N LEU A 198 -9.63 -9.80 -5.32
CA LEU A 198 -8.37 -9.98 -6.06
C LEU A 198 -8.59 -10.70 -7.40
N VAL A 199 -9.48 -11.70 -7.42
CA VAL A 199 -9.87 -12.40 -8.68
C VAL A 199 -10.58 -11.45 -9.64
N LEU A 200 -11.50 -10.61 -9.16
CA LEU A 200 -12.18 -9.62 -10.00
C LEU A 200 -11.21 -8.60 -10.60
N ILE A 201 -10.30 -8.06 -9.78
CA ILE A 201 -9.24 -7.17 -10.25
C ILE A 201 -8.38 -7.89 -11.29
N GLY A 202 -7.93 -9.11 -11.00
CA GLY A 202 -7.11 -9.91 -11.91
C GLY A 202 -7.79 -10.17 -13.26
N ASN A 203 -9.06 -10.51 -13.25
CA ASN A 203 -9.86 -10.73 -14.48
C ASN A 203 -10.01 -9.42 -15.27
N ALA A 204 -10.31 -8.29 -14.61
CA ALA A 204 -10.43 -7.00 -15.26
C ALA A 204 -9.10 -6.57 -15.94
N ILE A 205 -7.97 -6.77 -15.25
CA ILE A 205 -6.63 -6.53 -15.79
C ILE A 205 -6.36 -7.45 -16.99
N LYS A 206 -6.59 -8.75 -16.84
CA LYS A 206 -6.38 -9.74 -17.91
C LYS A 206 -7.15 -9.39 -19.18
N ASP A 207 -8.45 -9.15 -19.05
CA ASP A 207 -9.29 -8.77 -20.17
C ASP A 207 -8.86 -7.47 -20.86
N TYR A 208 -8.27 -6.53 -20.09
CA TYR A 208 -7.73 -5.29 -20.66
C TYR A 208 -6.45 -5.53 -21.43
N VAL A 209 -5.53 -6.28 -20.84
CA VAL A 209 -4.21 -6.58 -21.38
C VAL A 209 -4.30 -7.44 -22.65
N ASP A 210 -5.19 -8.47 -22.66
CA ASP A 210 -5.41 -9.35 -23.82
C ASP A 210 -5.86 -8.56 -25.07
N LYS A 211 -6.59 -7.45 -24.86
CA LYS A 211 -7.04 -6.57 -25.97
C LYS A 211 -5.98 -5.59 -26.44
N ASN A 212 -4.99 -5.28 -25.61
CA ASN A 212 -4.02 -4.20 -25.84
C ASN A 212 -2.57 -4.69 -25.96
N ALA A 213 -2.36 -5.99 -26.24
CA ALA A 213 -1.05 -6.60 -26.47
C ALA A 213 -0.03 -6.32 -25.34
N GLY A 214 -0.40 -6.64 -24.11
CA GLY A 214 0.46 -6.54 -22.94
C GLY A 214 0.49 -7.85 -22.14
N VAL A 215 1.19 -7.84 -21.01
CA VAL A 215 1.21 -8.92 -20.02
C VAL A 215 0.99 -8.36 -18.62
N ALA A 216 0.46 -9.18 -17.73
CA ALA A 216 0.19 -8.79 -16.36
C ALA A 216 0.54 -9.91 -15.40
N CYS A 217 0.98 -9.54 -14.20
CA CYS A 217 1.22 -10.47 -13.11
C CYS A 217 0.60 -9.98 -11.80
N ARG A 218 0.41 -10.90 -10.87
CA ARG A 218 0.21 -10.60 -9.46
C ARG A 218 1.53 -10.81 -8.74
N TYR A 219 2.01 -9.77 -8.05
CA TYR A 219 3.32 -9.81 -7.37
C TYR A 219 3.19 -10.23 -5.91
N LEU A 220 2.48 -9.44 -5.11
CA LEU A 220 2.23 -9.68 -3.69
C LEU A 220 0.72 -9.58 -3.42
N ASN A 221 0.31 -9.76 -2.18
CA ASN A 221 -1.08 -9.86 -1.74
C ASN A 221 -2.08 -9.02 -2.55
N ASN A 222 -1.83 -7.72 -2.69
CA ASN A 222 -2.72 -6.73 -3.30
C ASN A 222 -2.05 -5.90 -4.41
N LEU A 223 -0.88 -6.31 -4.89
CA LEU A 223 -0.09 -5.60 -5.89
C LEU A 223 -0.02 -6.38 -7.19
N PHE A 224 -0.33 -5.68 -8.29
CA PHE A 224 -0.26 -6.20 -9.65
C PHE A 224 0.66 -5.34 -10.50
N TYR A 225 1.34 -5.95 -11.45
CA TYR A 225 2.09 -5.23 -12.48
C TYR A 225 1.54 -5.54 -13.86
N VAL A 226 1.56 -4.52 -14.71
CA VAL A 226 1.19 -4.63 -16.12
C VAL A 226 2.31 -4.04 -16.97
N TYR A 227 2.75 -4.78 -17.98
CA TYR A 227 3.71 -4.35 -18.97
C TYR A 227 3.00 -4.32 -20.33
N ILE A 228 2.85 -3.11 -20.90
CA ILE A 228 1.97 -2.86 -22.03
C ILE A 228 2.57 -1.80 -22.94
N LYS A 229 2.25 -1.82 -24.23
CA LYS A 229 2.72 -0.80 -25.19
C LYS A 229 2.34 0.58 -24.69
N SER A 230 3.27 1.56 -24.82
CA SER A 230 3.05 2.92 -24.32
C SER A 230 1.77 3.56 -24.88
N GLY A 231 1.00 4.17 -23.96
CA GLY A 231 -0.28 4.79 -24.29
C GLY A 231 -1.04 5.30 -23.06
N ASN A 232 -2.26 5.75 -23.26
CA ASN A 232 -3.13 6.19 -22.16
C ASN A 232 -3.96 5.01 -21.62
N HIS A 233 -3.28 4.05 -21.00
CA HIS A 233 -3.93 2.81 -20.52
C HIS A 233 -4.42 2.92 -19.07
N ALA A 234 -3.85 3.79 -18.26
CA ALA A 234 -4.13 3.85 -16.82
C ALA A 234 -5.61 4.19 -16.52
N ASP A 235 -6.17 5.18 -17.21
CA ASP A 235 -7.57 5.58 -17.03
C ASP A 235 -8.56 4.47 -17.42
N GLY A 236 -8.37 3.88 -18.61
CA GLY A 236 -9.25 2.81 -19.09
C GLY A 236 -9.14 1.53 -18.24
N MET A 237 -7.97 1.26 -17.68
CA MET A 237 -7.77 0.13 -16.77
C MET A 237 -8.43 0.39 -15.42
N LEU A 238 -8.28 1.59 -14.88
CA LEU A 238 -8.94 2.02 -13.64
C LEU A 238 -10.46 1.94 -13.76
N GLU A 239 -11.02 2.47 -14.86
CA GLU A 239 -12.46 2.41 -15.12
C GLU A 239 -12.97 0.97 -15.17
N LYS A 240 -12.26 0.09 -15.85
CA LYS A 240 -12.64 -1.32 -15.98
C LYS A 240 -12.59 -2.06 -14.63
N ILE A 241 -11.56 -1.80 -13.82
CA ILE A 241 -11.44 -2.39 -12.48
C ILE A 241 -12.55 -1.85 -11.57
N ASN A 242 -12.79 -0.54 -11.56
CA ASN A 242 -13.83 0.07 -10.74
C ASN A 242 -15.23 -0.44 -11.12
N THR A 243 -15.51 -0.63 -12.42
CA THR A 243 -16.78 -1.22 -12.89
C THR A 243 -16.95 -2.64 -12.34
N ALA A 244 -15.93 -3.48 -12.43
CA ALA A 244 -15.98 -4.85 -11.92
C ALA A 244 -16.16 -4.92 -10.40
N LEU A 245 -15.60 -3.96 -9.66
CA LEU A 245 -15.74 -3.86 -8.21
C LEU A 245 -17.11 -3.34 -7.80
N TYR A 246 -17.65 -2.35 -8.53
CA TYR A 246 -18.98 -1.79 -8.30
C TYR A 246 -20.09 -2.84 -8.52
N ASP A 247 -19.98 -3.63 -9.57
CA ASP A 247 -20.92 -4.72 -9.87
C ASP A 247 -20.94 -5.81 -8.76
N PHE A 248 -19.83 -5.93 -8.01
CA PHE A 248 -19.72 -6.90 -6.91
C PHE A 248 -20.28 -6.38 -5.58
N ALA A 249 -20.12 -5.07 -5.31
CA ALA A 249 -20.53 -4.46 -4.04
C ALA A 249 -20.87 -2.97 -4.23
N GLU A 250 -22.15 -2.68 -4.47
CA GLU A 250 -22.69 -1.35 -4.82
C GLU A 250 -22.32 -0.21 -3.83
N ASP A 251 -22.09 -0.54 -2.55
CA ASP A 251 -21.84 0.46 -1.48
C ASP A 251 -20.37 0.54 -1.03
N SER A 252 -19.45 -0.19 -1.65
CA SER A 252 -18.10 -0.26 -1.15
C SER A 252 -17.16 0.72 -1.88
N THR A 253 -16.58 1.64 -1.13
CA THR A 253 -15.54 2.56 -1.59
C THR A 253 -14.17 1.85 -1.67
N TYR A 254 -14.05 0.86 -2.55
CA TYR A 254 -12.74 0.24 -2.82
C TYR A 254 -11.85 1.21 -3.56
N ARG A 255 -10.60 1.31 -3.14
CA ARG A 255 -9.64 2.22 -3.75
C ARG A 255 -8.54 1.46 -4.47
N ILE A 256 -8.43 1.77 -5.74
CA ILE A 256 -7.32 1.34 -6.59
C ILE A 256 -6.36 2.50 -6.77
N LYS A 257 -5.08 2.26 -6.56
CA LYS A 257 -3.98 3.19 -6.88
C LYS A 257 -3.21 2.64 -8.08
N ILE A 258 -2.91 3.49 -9.04
CA ILE A 258 -2.17 3.14 -10.25
C ILE A 258 -0.95 4.04 -10.38
N GLY A 259 0.24 3.44 -10.35
CA GLY A 259 1.50 4.12 -10.65
C GLY A 259 2.00 3.72 -12.02
N VAL A 260 2.40 4.68 -12.85
CA VAL A 260 2.85 4.46 -14.22
C VAL A 260 4.28 4.92 -14.40
N PHE A 261 5.14 4.01 -14.84
CA PHE A 261 6.44 4.34 -15.39
C PHE A 261 6.33 4.31 -16.93
N ARG A 262 6.51 5.47 -17.56
CA ARG A 262 6.54 5.59 -19.02
C ARG A 262 7.95 5.34 -19.54
N SER A 263 8.09 4.38 -20.45
CA SER A 263 9.36 4.20 -21.15
C SER A 263 9.54 5.29 -22.22
N ASP A 264 10.66 5.96 -22.17
CA ASP A 264 11.12 6.91 -23.16
C ASP A 264 12.31 6.28 -23.93
N GLU A 265 12.50 6.61 -25.21
CA GLU A 265 13.62 6.12 -26.04
C GLU A 265 14.99 6.48 -25.44
N SER A 266 15.05 7.50 -24.59
CA SER A 266 16.27 7.95 -23.91
C SER A 266 16.60 7.16 -22.63
N ASN A 267 15.66 6.38 -22.06
CA ASN A 267 15.77 5.80 -20.72
C ASN A 267 15.99 4.29 -20.78
N SER A 268 17.24 3.87 -20.86
CA SER A 268 17.66 2.45 -20.77
C SER A 268 17.81 2.03 -19.30
N TYR A 269 16.69 1.92 -18.58
CA TYR A 269 16.70 1.35 -17.22
C TYR A 269 16.55 -0.16 -17.26
N GLU A 270 17.22 -0.85 -16.33
CA GLU A 270 16.98 -2.25 -16.05
C GLU A 270 15.51 -2.49 -15.64
N PHE A 271 14.93 -3.61 -16.05
CA PHE A 271 13.50 -3.90 -15.85
C PHE A 271 13.08 -3.82 -14.37
N SER A 272 13.94 -4.31 -13.45
CA SER A 272 13.73 -4.19 -12.01
C SER A 272 13.53 -2.74 -11.55
N LYS A 273 14.34 -1.80 -12.07
CA LYS A 273 14.20 -0.37 -11.76
C LYS A 273 12.91 0.24 -12.31
N LYS A 274 12.47 -0.22 -13.49
CA LYS A 274 11.16 0.22 -14.03
C LYS A 274 10.02 -0.18 -13.08
N MET A 275 10.10 -1.39 -12.50
CA MET A 275 9.13 -1.86 -11.51
C MET A 275 9.14 -1.01 -10.23
N ASP A 276 10.32 -0.71 -9.71
CA ASP A 276 10.47 0.16 -8.53
C ASP A 276 9.89 1.55 -8.80
N TYR A 277 10.15 2.14 -9.95
CA TYR A 277 9.65 3.47 -10.32
C TYR A 277 8.13 3.51 -10.49
N ALA A 278 7.53 2.48 -11.09
CA ALA A 278 6.08 2.37 -11.16
C ALA A 278 5.45 2.22 -9.75
N LEU A 279 6.10 1.45 -8.88
CA LEU A 279 5.66 1.30 -7.49
C LEU A 279 5.81 2.59 -6.69
N LEU A 280 6.91 3.34 -6.84
CA LEU A 280 7.10 4.65 -6.22
C LEU A 280 6.01 5.63 -6.64
N ALA A 281 5.68 5.68 -7.93
CA ALA A 281 4.56 6.48 -8.41
C ALA A 281 3.22 6.05 -7.78
N CYS A 282 2.98 4.75 -7.65
CA CYS A 282 1.78 4.22 -7.01
C CYS A 282 1.71 4.61 -5.51
N ASN A 283 2.82 4.52 -4.79
CA ASN A 283 2.92 4.84 -3.37
C ASN A 283 2.85 6.35 -3.10
N SER A 284 3.24 7.20 -4.06
CA SER A 284 3.15 8.66 -3.95
C SER A 284 1.72 9.18 -3.88
N ILE A 285 0.73 8.35 -4.26
CA ILE A 285 -0.69 8.70 -4.21
C ILE A 285 -1.14 8.70 -2.75
N ASN A 286 -1.46 9.88 -2.24
CA ASN A 286 -2.03 10.04 -0.90
C ASN A 286 -3.41 9.38 -0.81
N ASP A 287 -3.88 9.13 0.43
CA ASP A 287 -5.22 8.58 0.65
C ASP A 287 -6.37 9.59 0.39
N SER A 288 -6.06 10.75 -0.18
CA SER A 288 -7.06 11.74 -0.62
C SER A 288 -7.93 11.17 -1.75
N TYR A 289 -9.22 11.52 -1.76
CA TYR A 289 -10.20 10.99 -2.72
C TYR A 289 -10.01 11.46 -4.17
N SER A 290 -9.11 12.41 -4.44
CA SER A 290 -9.03 13.11 -5.71
C SER A 290 -8.12 12.47 -6.76
N THR A 291 -7.09 11.73 -6.37
CA THR A 291 -6.09 11.20 -7.32
C THR A 291 -5.91 9.70 -7.13
N GLN A 292 -6.13 8.92 -8.19
CA GLN A 292 -5.95 7.47 -8.19
C GLN A 292 -4.83 7.02 -9.14
N ILE A 293 -4.31 7.91 -9.98
CA ILE A 293 -3.26 7.63 -10.96
C ILE A 293 -2.11 8.61 -10.76
N ALA A 294 -0.89 8.11 -10.68
CA ALA A 294 0.33 8.91 -10.68
C ALA A 294 1.31 8.41 -11.73
N TYR A 295 2.01 9.33 -12.36
CA TYR A 295 3.08 9.04 -13.29
C TYR A 295 4.41 9.29 -12.60
N TYR A 296 5.36 8.35 -12.76
CA TYR A 296 6.69 8.53 -12.23
C TYR A 296 7.38 9.71 -12.87
N ASP A 297 7.96 10.55 -12.05
CA ASP A 297 8.95 11.53 -12.42
C ASP A 297 10.11 11.53 -11.40
N GLU A 298 11.23 12.14 -11.72
CA GLU A 298 12.42 12.13 -10.86
C GLU A 298 12.16 12.82 -9.51
N SER A 299 11.20 13.76 -9.43
CA SER A 299 10.87 14.46 -8.19
C SER A 299 10.27 13.53 -7.12
N ILE A 300 9.55 12.49 -7.55
CA ILE A 300 9.03 11.46 -6.66
C ILE A 300 10.17 10.72 -5.97
N ARG A 301 11.20 10.33 -6.75
CA ARG A 301 12.37 9.65 -6.22
C ARG A 301 13.20 10.55 -5.30
N GLU A 302 13.39 11.80 -5.70
CA GLU A 302 14.10 12.80 -4.88
C GLU A 302 13.40 13.01 -3.54
N LYS A 303 12.07 13.07 -3.54
CA LYS A 303 11.26 13.18 -2.34
C LYS A 303 11.41 11.95 -1.43
N GLU A 304 11.29 10.76 -1.97
CA GLU A 304 11.47 9.50 -1.21
C GLU A 304 12.87 9.41 -0.59
N ASN A 305 13.92 9.68 -1.37
CA ASN A 305 15.29 9.68 -0.88
C ASN A 305 15.49 10.73 0.23
N PHE A 306 14.86 11.90 0.10
CA PHE A 306 14.90 12.92 1.13
C PHE A 306 14.20 12.45 2.41
N GLU A 307 12.99 11.89 2.31
CA GLU A 307 12.24 11.36 3.45
C GLU A 307 13.00 10.23 4.16
N GLU A 308 13.54 9.28 3.40
CA GLU A 308 14.37 8.19 3.94
C GLU A 308 15.61 8.71 4.66
N LYS A 309 16.27 9.69 4.07
CA LYS A 309 17.43 10.36 4.69
C LYS A 309 17.07 10.99 6.03
N LEU A 310 15.92 11.69 6.12
CA LEU A 310 15.47 12.29 7.38
C LEU A 310 15.20 11.23 8.45
N ILE A 311 14.61 10.10 8.08
CA ILE A 311 14.38 8.98 8.99
C ILE A 311 15.70 8.42 9.53
N CYS A 312 16.66 8.18 8.64
CA CYS A 312 17.96 7.62 9.01
C CYS A 312 18.80 8.57 9.88
N ASP A 313 18.65 9.87 9.67
CA ASP A 313 19.47 10.86 10.39
C ASP A 313 18.88 11.32 11.74
N LEU A 314 17.64 10.91 12.13
CA LEU A 314 16.97 11.39 13.33
C LEU A 314 17.80 11.20 14.62
N ASP A 315 18.24 9.98 14.92
CA ASP A 315 18.97 9.69 16.15
C ASP A 315 20.28 10.50 16.22
N LYS A 316 20.99 10.56 15.10
CA LYS A 316 22.21 11.36 14.99
C LYS A 316 21.93 12.87 15.13
N ALA A 317 20.80 13.33 14.63
CA ALA A 317 20.41 14.74 14.72
C ALA A 317 20.09 15.15 16.17
N ILE A 318 19.48 14.27 16.95
CA ILE A 318 19.26 14.46 18.38
C ILE A 318 20.60 14.52 19.12
N ASP A 319 21.47 13.52 18.93
CA ASP A 319 22.78 13.44 19.59
C ASP A 319 23.67 14.64 19.28
N GLN A 320 23.65 15.11 18.04
CA GLN A 320 24.44 16.25 17.58
C GLN A 320 23.75 17.61 17.79
N ARG A 321 22.59 17.64 18.44
CA ARG A 321 21.81 18.86 18.70
C ARG A 321 21.53 19.68 17.44
N GLN A 322 21.21 19.00 16.32
CA GLN A 322 20.81 19.66 15.08
C GLN A 322 19.39 20.23 15.19
N PHE A 323 18.57 19.69 16.07
CA PHE A 323 17.26 20.25 16.39
C PHE A 323 17.41 21.46 17.30
N LYS A 324 16.72 22.54 16.95
CA LYS A 324 16.68 23.79 17.69
C LYS A 324 15.25 24.11 18.08
N VAL A 325 15.03 24.44 19.33
CA VAL A 325 13.73 24.91 19.80
C VAL A 325 13.66 26.42 19.63
N TYR A 326 12.69 26.88 18.85
CA TYR A 326 12.34 28.29 18.68
C TYR A 326 11.13 28.57 19.54
N TYR A 327 10.96 29.81 19.96
CA TYR A 327 9.84 30.22 20.80
C TYR A 327 9.03 31.30 20.10
N GLN A 328 7.71 31.13 20.08
CA GLN A 328 6.80 32.16 19.61
C GLN A 328 6.04 32.76 20.80
N PRO A 329 6.12 34.09 21.02
CA PRO A 329 5.46 34.72 22.15
C PRO A 329 3.95 34.75 21.99
N LYS A 330 3.25 34.48 23.09
CA LYS A 330 1.80 34.63 23.25
C LYS A 330 1.54 35.89 24.12
N PHE A 331 0.64 36.76 23.66
CA PHE A 331 0.34 38.02 24.30
C PHE A 331 -1.10 38.06 24.82
N SER A 332 -1.27 38.34 26.13
CA SER A 332 -2.58 38.64 26.68
C SER A 332 -3.05 40.02 26.21
N VAL A 333 -4.31 40.13 25.75
CA VAL A 333 -4.81 41.33 25.07
C VAL A 333 -5.96 42.04 25.78
N GLN A 334 -6.49 41.47 26.85
CA GLN A 334 -7.63 42.05 27.58
C GLN A 334 -7.21 43.17 28.55
N SER A 335 -5.92 43.38 28.80
CA SER A 335 -5.39 44.51 29.54
C SER A 335 -5.29 45.78 28.70
N THR A 336 -4.95 46.93 29.35
CA THR A 336 -4.76 48.22 28.66
C THR A 336 -3.69 48.18 27.58
N ALA A 337 -2.64 47.42 27.79
CA ALA A 337 -1.60 47.14 26.80
C ALA A 337 -1.35 45.63 26.72
N PRO A 338 -1.08 45.08 25.51
CA PRO A 338 -0.72 43.68 25.43
C PRO A 338 0.54 43.38 26.19
N HIS A 339 0.58 42.27 26.93
CA HIS A 339 1.74 41.84 27.68
C HIS A 339 2.05 40.36 27.41
N LEU A 340 3.33 40.03 27.44
CA LEU A 340 3.82 38.67 27.25
C LEU A 340 3.32 37.76 28.38
N CYS A 341 2.57 36.71 28.08
CA CYS A 341 1.99 35.81 29.08
C CYS A 341 2.54 34.39 29.03
N SER A 342 2.87 33.90 27.84
CA SER A 342 3.44 32.58 27.63
C SER A 342 4.18 32.51 26.30
N ALA A 343 4.74 31.35 25.96
CA ALA A 343 5.34 31.08 24.63
C ALA A 343 5.04 29.67 24.16
N GLU A 344 5.05 29.48 22.87
CA GLU A 344 5.00 28.15 22.25
C GLU A 344 6.39 27.71 21.80
N ALA A 345 6.77 26.47 22.12
CA ALA A 345 8.02 25.84 21.72
C ALA A 345 7.83 25.16 20.34
N LEU A 346 8.54 25.64 19.36
CA LEU A 346 8.45 25.20 17.98
C LEU A 346 9.79 24.64 17.50
N ILE A 347 9.79 23.37 17.12
CA ILE A 347 11.00 22.69 16.64
C ILE A 347 11.44 23.19 15.27
N ARG A 348 12.76 23.29 15.07
CA ARG A 348 13.42 23.56 13.77
C ARG A 348 14.57 22.58 13.62
N TRP A 349 14.77 22.06 12.41
CA TRP A 349 15.88 21.15 12.13
C TRP A 349 16.92 21.86 11.27
N GLU A 350 18.09 22.10 11.85
CA GLU A 350 19.26 22.63 11.15
C GLU A 350 20.13 21.46 10.64
N HIS A 351 19.74 20.93 9.47
CA HIS A 351 20.38 19.75 8.90
C HIS A 351 21.69 20.14 8.18
N PRO A 352 22.79 19.37 8.37
CA PRO A 352 24.09 19.73 7.81
C PRO A 352 24.11 19.73 6.26
N GLU A 353 23.28 18.92 5.62
CA GLU A 353 23.21 18.80 4.17
C GLU A 353 22.10 19.65 3.56
N PHE A 354 20.93 19.70 4.19
CA PHE A 354 19.74 20.37 3.64
C PHE A 354 19.47 21.75 4.23
N GLY A 355 20.30 22.23 5.16
CA GLY A 355 20.07 23.49 5.87
C GLY A 355 18.84 23.45 6.79
N MET A 356 18.10 24.54 6.87
CA MET A 356 16.93 24.64 7.72
C MET A 356 15.72 23.91 7.12
N ILE A 357 15.31 22.80 7.71
CA ILE A 357 14.16 22.00 7.27
C ILE A 357 12.90 22.47 8.00
N ASN A 358 11.83 22.68 7.22
CA ASN A 358 10.52 23.05 7.75
C ASN A 358 9.88 21.87 8.51
N PRO A 359 9.30 22.09 9.72
CA PRO A 359 8.60 21.07 10.50
C PRO A 359 7.53 20.29 9.71
N GLY A 360 6.78 20.95 8.84
CA GLY A 360 5.79 20.31 7.98
C GLY A 360 6.34 19.26 7.02
N LYS A 361 7.69 19.12 6.88
CA LYS A 361 8.30 18.06 6.09
C LYS A 361 8.68 16.83 6.90
N PHE A 362 9.07 16.99 8.18
CA PHE A 362 9.54 15.86 8.99
C PHE A 362 8.58 15.41 10.08
N ILE A 363 7.75 16.30 10.64
CA ILE A 363 6.78 15.93 11.69
C ILE A 363 5.80 14.88 11.19
N PRO A 364 5.06 15.08 10.06
CA PRO A 364 4.15 14.06 9.55
C PRO A 364 4.84 12.74 9.19
N LEU A 365 6.11 12.83 8.74
CA LEU A 365 6.92 11.66 8.43
C LEU A 365 7.25 10.85 9.69
N PHE A 366 7.63 11.52 10.78
CA PHE A 366 7.97 10.89 12.05
C PHE A 366 6.73 10.35 12.78
N GLU A 367 5.59 11.03 12.68
CA GLU A 367 4.30 10.52 13.15
C GLU A 367 3.93 9.22 12.45
N LYS A 368 4.00 9.20 11.11
CA LYS A 368 3.68 8.00 10.31
C LYS A 368 4.53 6.78 10.70
N ASN A 369 5.78 7.01 11.10
CA ASN A 369 6.73 5.94 11.44
C ASN A 369 6.89 5.72 12.96
N GLY A 370 6.11 6.39 13.80
CA GLY A 370 6.20 6.28 15.26
C GLY A 370 7.49 6.86 15.87
N MET A 371 8.25 7.63 15.10
CA MET A 371 9.52 8.22 15.55
C MET A 371 9.33 9.57 16.23
N ILE A 372 8.13 10.13 16.17
CA ILE A 372 7.80 11.44 16.73
C ILE A 372 8.03 11.49 18.25
N THR A 373 7.78 10.39 18.96
CA THR A 373 7.95 10.30 20.42
C THR A 373 9.36 10.66 20.90
N LYS A 374 10.39 10.24 20.12
CA LYS A 374 11.78 10.61 20.44
C LYS A 374 12.03 12.11 20.28
N LEU A 375 11.45 12.70 19.23
CA LEU A 375 11.58 14.12 18.95
C LEU A 375 10.83 14.96 19.98
N ASP A 376 9.61 14.58 20.31
CA ASP A 376 8.78 15.29 21.29
C ASP A 376 9.44 15.25 22.67
N HIS A 377 9.93 14.09 23.10
CA HIS A 377 10.70 13.99 24.35
C HIS A 377 11.94 14.92 24.36
N TYR A 378 12.68 15.01 23.23
CA TYR A 378 13.79 15.94 23.11
C TYR A 378 13.33 17.40 23.28
N VAL A 379 12.23 17.78 22.62
CA VAL A 379 11.66 19.14 22.72
C VAL A 379 11.22 19.45 24.15
N TRP A 380 10.56 18.52 24.84
CA TRP A 380 10.09 18.68 26.20
C TRP A 380 11.26 18.95 27.15
N VAL A 381 12.34 18.18 27.06
CA VAL A 381 13.55 18.37 27.88
C VAL A 381 14.22 19.72 27.61
N GLU A 382 14.38 20.09 26.32
CA GLU A 382 15.01 21.39 25.97
C GLU A 382 14.13 22.58 26.40
N ALA A 383 12.80 22.51 26.23
CA ALA A 383 11.86 23.53 26.65
C ALA A 383 11.83 23.70 28.18
N ALA A 384 11.77 22.61 28.95
CA ALA A 384 11.77 22.66 30.42
C ALA A 384 13.08 23.27 30.95
N ASN A 385 14.21 22.86 30.40
CA ASN A 385 15.52 23.46 30.77
C ASN A 385 15.59 24.97 30.44
N GLN A 386 15.00 25.38 29.33
CA GLN A 386 14.96 26.78 28.93
C GLN A 386 14.07 27.62 29.88
N VAL A 387 12.90 27.10 30.27
CA VAL A 387 12.02 27.73 31.28
C VAL A 387 12.78 27.93 32.61
N ALA A 388 13.49 26.89 33.08
CA ALA A 388 14.32 26.97 34.28
C ALA A 388 15.40 28.04 34.17
N LYS A 389 16.04 28.15 33.00
CA LYS A 389 17.06 29.19 32.73
C LYS A 389 16.46 30.60 32.77
N TRP A 390 15.30 30.83 32.16
CA TRP A 390 14.62 32.12 32.17
C TRP A 390 14.19 32.51 33.60
N LYS A 391 13.60 31.55 34.33
CA LYS A 391 13.21 31.78 35.74
C LYS A 391 14.39 32.21 36.59
N LYS A 392 15.54 31.55 36.43
CA LYS A 392 16.76 31.89 37.16
C LYS A 392 17.37 33.24 36.73
N THR A 393 17.35 33.54 35.42
CA THR A 393 18.05 34.71 34.87
C THR A 393 17.24 35.99 35.03
N TYR A 394 15.91 35.92 34.82
CA TYR A 394 15.03 37.08 34.77
C TYR A 394 14.08 37.18 35.96
N ASN A 395 14.14 36.21 36.88
CA ASN A 395 13.20 36.07 38.00
C ASN A 395 11.73 36.17 37.57
N CYS A 396 11.43 35.61 36.36
CA CYS A 396 10.13 35.65 35.72
C CYS A 396 9.68 34.21 35.43
N SER A 397 8.48 33.87 35.86
CA SER A 397 7.82 32.64 35.49
C SER A 397 7.10 32.89 34.18
N LEU A 398 7.58 32.30 33.08
CA LEU A 398 6.96 32.39 31.77
C LEU A 398 6.63 30.98 31.31
N PRO A 399 5.34 30.61 31.31
CA PRO A 399 4.92 29.29 30.86
C PRO A 399 5.29 29.04 29.39
N VAL A 400 5.62 27.78 29.07
CA VAL A 400 5.89 27.35 27.71
C VAL A 400 4.98 26.18 27.35
N SER A 401 4.33 26.30 26.21
CA SER A 401 3.54 25.19 25.62
C SER A 401 4.42 24.31 24.74
N VAL A 402 4.22 23.01 24.85
CA VAL A 402 4.87 21.99 24.01
C VAL A 402 3.82 21.10 23.37
N ASN A 403 4.07 20.71 22.15
CA ASN A 403 3.22 19.78 21.42
C ASN A 403 3.34 18.36 22.01
N VAL A 404 2.21 17.66 22.08
CA VAL A 404 2.10 16.24 22.45
C VAL A 404 1.42 15.54 21.30
N SER A 405 2.12 14.63 20.63
CA SER A 405 1.59 13.93 19.47
C SER A 405 0.51 12.92 19.88
N ARG A 406 -0.33 12.53 18.92
CA ARG A 406 -1.30 11.46 19.15
C ARG A 406 -0.64 10.15 19.61
N ILE A 407 0.56 9.87 19.12
CA ILE A 407 1.28 8.64 19.47
C ILE A 407 1.73 8.69 20.93
N ASP A 408 2.18 9.85 21.42
CA ASP A 408 2.54 10.03 22.82
C ASP A 408 1.33 9.84 23.74
N MET A 409 0.14 10.30 23.33
CA MET A 409 -1.09 10.12 24.11
C MET A 409 -1.50 8.66 24.29
N LEU A 410 -0.95 7.73 23.48
CA LEU A 410 -1.16 6.29 23.62
C LEU A 410 -0.08 5.60 24.46
N ASP A 411 0.93 6.34 24.92
CA ASP A 411 1.98 5.80 25.79
C ASP A 411 1.55 5.84 27.26
N GLU A 412 1.49 4.68 27.91
CA GLU A 412 1.15 4.54 29.32
C GLU A 412 2.12 5.28 30.26
N ASN A 413 3.34 5.56 29.81
CA ASN A 413 4.38 6.25 30.59
C ASN A 413 4.37 7.78 30.42
N LEU A 414 3.60 8.33 29.48
CA LEU A 414 3.62 9.77 29.15
C LEU A 414 3.57 10.68 30.38
N CYS A 415 2.61 10.43 31.28
CA CYS A 415 2.45 11.24 32.49
C CYS A 415 3.69 11.18 33.41
N HIS A 416 4.25 9.99 33.58
CA HIS A 416 5.46 9.77 34.37
C HIS A 416 6.66 10.52 33.80
N ASP A 417 6.85 10.44 32.48
CA ASP A 417 7.97 11.06 31.77
C ASP A 417 7.89 12.59 31.84
N LEU A 418 6.72 13.17 31.61
CA LEU A 418 6.50 14.62 31.73
C LEU A 418 6.75 15.13 33.16
N LEU A 419 6.25 14.40 34.17
CA LEU A 419 6.51 14.76 35.57
C LEU A 419 8.00 14.67 35.90
N SER A 420 8.71 13.69 35.39
CA SER A 420 10.16 13.52 35.60
C SER A 420 10.93 14.68 34.98
N ILE A 421 10.58 15.07 33.72
CA ILE A 421 11.21 16.20 33.02
C ILE A 421 11.04 17.52 33.81
N VAL A 422 9.80 17.82 34.20
CA VAL A 422 9.49 19.05 34.98
C VAL A 422 10.25 19.08 36.31
N LYS A 423 10.30 17.93 37.02
CA LYS A 423 11.02 17.79 38.29
C LYS A 423 12.53 17.91 38.11
N GLU A 424 13.11 17.28 37.11
CA GLU A 424 14.56 17.35 36.84
C GLU A 424 15.00 18.76 36.44
N ALA A 425 14.19 19.46 35.64
CA ALA A 425 14.44 20.87 35.31
C ALA A 425 14.23 21.83 36.50
N GLY A 426 13.52 21.40 37.55
CA GLY A 426 13.24 22.21 38.73
C GLY A 426 12.27 23.37 38.47
N ILE A 427 11.33 23.19 37.57
CA ILE A 427 10.26 24.15 37.26
C ILE A 427 8.93 23.74 37.90
N ASP A 428 7.99 24.67 37.97
CA ASP A 428 6.63 24.37 38.41
C ASP A 428 5.86 23.72 37.26
N ILE A 429 4.98 22.74 37.51
CA ILE A 429 4.13 22.11 36.52
C ILE A 429 3.30 23.18 35.76
N LYS A 430 2.89 24.24 36.46
CA LYS A 430 2.14 25.38 35.90
C LYS A 430 2.92 26.21 34.88
N ASP A 431 4.25 26.05 34.81
CA ASP A 431 5.10 26.72 33.84
C ASP A 431 5.25 25.88 32.54
N PHE A 432 4.57 24.71 32.45
CA PHE A 432 4.71 23.78 31.35
C PHE A 432 3.32 23.33 30.82
N TYR A 433 2.92 23.86 29.67
CA TYR A 433 1.63 23.61 29.06
C TYR A 433 1.73 22.53 27.98
N LEU A 434 0.69 21.75 27.78
CA LEU A 434 0.66 20.65 26.83
C LEU A 434 -0.36 20.96 25.72
N GLU A 435 0.09 21.05 24.49
CA GLU A 435 -0.75 21.26 23.31
C GLU A 435 -1.13 19.93 22.69
N VAL A 436 -2.42 19.66 22.56
CA VAL A 436 -2.97 18.41 21.99
C VAL A 436 -3.92 18.76 20.86
N THR A 437 -3.67 18.23 19.66
CA THR A 437 -4.48 18.51 18.49
C THR A 437 -5.88 17.90 18.56
N GLU A 438 -6.88 18.54 17.94
CA GLU A 438 -8.25 18.04 17.81
C GLU A 438 -8.29 16.61 17.25
N SER A 439 -7.42 16.31 16.28
CA SER A 439 -7.39 15.00 15.61
C SER A 439 -6.97 13.84 16.53
N ALA A 440 -6.22 14.11 17.60
CA ALA A 440 -5.82 13.10 18.57
C ALA A 440 -7.04 12.52 19.32
N TYR A 441 -8.10 13.30 19.49
CA TYR A 441 -9.31 12.89 20.20
C TYR A 441 -10.29 12.07 19.37
N THR A 442 -10.27 12.18 18.04
CA THR A 442 -11.33 11.59 17.19
C THR A 442 -11.22 10.08 16.99
N ASN A 443 -10.03 9.53 17.08
CA ASN A 443 -9.76 8.13 16.70
C ASN A 443 -9.69 7.14 17.88
N ASP A 444 -9.23 7.59 19.08
CA ASP A 444 -9.04 6.75 20.27
C ASP A 444 -9.65 7.43 21.51
N LYS A 445 -10.90 7.85 21.37
CA LYS A 445 -11.62 8.74 22.28
C LYS A 445 -11.47 8.42 23.78
N THR A 446 -11.64 7.17 24.17
CA THR A 446 -11.68 6.76 25.58
C THR A 446 -10.30 6.85 26.24
N ASP A 447 -9.27 6.44 25.52
CA ASP A 447 -7.90 6.37 26.07
C ASP A 447 -7.32 7.77 26.20
N VAL A 448 -7.49 8.62 25.19
CA VAL A 448 -7.04 10.02 25.22
C VAL A 448 -7.73 10.83 26.31
N LEU A 449 -9.05 10.64 26.53
CA LEU A 449 -9.77 11.30 27.62
C LEU A 449 -9.18 10.95 29.00
N ASN A 450 -8.87 9.68 29.24
CA ASN A 450 -8.31 9.23 30.50
C ASN A 450 -6.90 9.80 30.75
N VAL A 451 -6.08 9.91 29.69
CA VAL A 451 -4.74 10.49 29.78
C VAL A 451 -4.81 11.99 30.07
N VAL A 452 -5.66 12.74 29.37
CA VAL A 452 -5.87 14.17 29.61
C VAL A 452 -6.35 14.42 31.05
N ASP A 453 -7.32 13.66 31.53
CA ASP A 453 -7.80 13.75 32.91
C ASP A 453 -6.69 13.48 33.95
N THR A 454 -5.80 12.55 33.66
CA THR A 454 -4.68 12.20 34.53
C THR A 454 -3.66 13.36 34.57
N LEU A 455 -3.26 13.88 33.41
CA LEU A 455 -2.34 15.02 33.29
C LEU A 455 -2.88 16.27 34.01
N ARG A 456 -4.18 16.56 33.86
CA ARG A 456 -4.81 17.69 34.55
C ARG A 456 -4.86 17.50 36.06
N LYS A 457 -5.11 16.28 36.55
CA LYS A 457 -5.06 15.98 38.02
C LYS A 457 -3.69 16.17 38.62
N GLU A 458 -2.63 15.93 37.85
CA GLU A 458 -1.24 16.20 38.26
C GLU A 458 -0.92 17.69 38.18
N GLY A 459 -1.73 18.51 37.52
CA GLY A 459 -1.62 19.97 37.50
C GLY A 459 -1.12 20.58 36.21
N PHE A 460 -0.99 19.79 35.14
CA PHE A 460 -0.69 20.31 33.80
C PHE A 460 -1.87 21.09 33.22
N TYR A 461 -1.60 22.16 32.49
CA TYR A 461 -2.56 22.89 31.66
C TYR A 461 -2.59 22.30 30.28
N ILE A 462 -3.79 22.02 29.78
CA ILE A 462 -4.01 21.41 28.47
C ILE A 462 -4.56 22.48 27.51
N GLU A 463 -3.85 22.71 26.41
CA GLU A 463 -4.26 23.54 25.30
C GLU A 463 -4.80 22.64 24.15
N MET A 464 -6.04 22.87 23.72
CA MET A 464 -6.60 22.19 22.55
C MET A 464 -6.19 22.95 21.31
N ASP A 465 -5.41 22.31 20.44
CA ASP A 465 -4.84 22.91 19.24
C ASP A 465 -5.63 22.56 17.97
N ASP A 466 -5.45 23.37 16.91
CA ASP A 466 -6.05 23.22 15.58
C ASP A 466 -7.60 23.11 15.58
N PHE A 467 -8.26 23.78 16.56
CA PHE A 467 -9.72 23.67 16.68
C PHE A 467 -10.45 24.18 15.44
N GLY A 468 -11.27 23.28 14.85
CA GLY A 468 -12.14 23.56 13.70
C GLY A 468 -11.57 23.13 12.35
N THR A 469 -10.38 22.57 12.30
CA THR A 469 -9.80 22.03 11.05
C THR A 469 -10.29 20.60 10.74
N GLY A 470 -10.88 19.91 11.74
CA GLY A 470 -11.39 18.55 11.66
C GLY A 470 -12.92 18.44 11.67
N TYR A 471 -13.41 17.23 11.93
CA TYR A 471 -14.83 16.97 12.17
C TYR A 471 -15.23 17.33 13.62
N SER A 472 -15.10 18.61 14.01
CA SER A 472 -15.46 19.07 15.35
C SER A 472 -16.92 18.78 15.65
N SER A 473 -17.21 17.81 16.50
CA SER A 473 -18.54 17.70 17.06
C SER A 473 -18.62 18.58 18.30
N LEU A 474 -19.66 19.43 18.40
CA LEU A 474 -19.97 20.21 19.62
C LEU A 474 -20.00 19.32 20.89
N ASN A 475 -20.26 18.02 20.73
CA ASN A 475 -20.18 17.04 21.80
C ASN A 475 -18.77 16.90 22.38
N MET A 476 -17.73 17.06 21.57
CA MET A 476 -16.35 16.98 22.01
C MET A 476 -16.00 18.09 22.99
N LEU A 477 -16.45 19.31 22.73
CA LEU A 477 -16.24 20.46 23.64
C LEU A 477 -16.88 20.27 25.02
N THR A 478 -17.93 19.44 25.12
CA THR A 478 -18.62 19.16 26.39
C THR A 478 -18.04 17.96 27.13
N GLU A 479 -17.38 17.04 26.42
CA GLU A 479 -16.82 15.83 27.01
C GLU A 479 -15.35 15.99 27.42
N LEU A 480 -14.59 16.84 26.70
CA LEU A 480 -13.19 17.09 26.97
C LEU A 480 -13.00 18.20 28.00
N GLN A 481 -12.14 17.91 28.97
CA GLN A 481 -11.71 18.91 29.94
C GLN A 481 -10.35 19.47 29.47
N PHE A 482 -10.36 20.67 28.90
CA PHE A 482 -9.17 21.44 28.54
C PHE A 482 -9.23 22.83 29.18
N ASP A 483 -8.11 23.50 29.27
CA ASP A 483 -7.99 24.78 29.94
C ASP A 483 -7.95 25.95 28.96
N VAL A 484 -7.49 25.68 27.73
CA VAL A 484 -7.29 26.67 26.67
C VAL A 484 -7.77 26.12 25.34
N LEU A 485 -8.46 26.94 24.55
CA LEU A 485 -8.86 26.68 23.16
C LEU A 485 -8.01 27.53 22.23
N LYS A 486 -7.26 26.91 21.32
CA LYS A 486 -6.48 27.60 20.29
C LYS A 486 -7.30 27.64 18.99
N LEU A 487 -7.58 28.85 18.50
CA LEU A 487 -8.23 29.08 17.22
C LEU A 487 -7.18 29.05 16.12
N ASP A 488 -7.33 28.13 15.19
CA ASP A 488 -6.42 28.00 14.05
C ASP A 488 -6.41 29.27 13.17
N MET A 489 -5.25 29.51 12.55
CA MET A 489 -5.02 30.66 11.69
C MET A 489 -6.01 30.77 10.50
N GLU A 490 -6.61 29.68 10.05
CA GLU A 490 -7.59 29.71 8.95
C GLU A 490 -8.82 30.53 9.32
N PHE A 491 -9.28 30.46 10.57
CA PHE A 491 -10.39 31.27 11.08
C PHE A 491 -10.01 32.75 11.20
N VAL A 492 -8.79 33.02 11.64
CA VAL A 492 -8.32 34.39 11.92
C VAL A 492 -7.97 35.14 10.63
N ARG A 493 -7.53 34.44 9.59
CA ARG A 493 -6.97 35.00 8.37
C ARG A 493 -7.86 36.02 7.68
N ASN A 494 -9.17 35.78 7.64
CA ASN A 494 -10.12 36.60 6.88
C ASN A 494 -11.13 37.35 7.74
N ILE A 495 -11.01 37.37 9.07
CA ILE A 495 -11.99 38.00 9.98
C ILE A 495 -12.26 39.50 9.70
N HIS A 496 -11.29 40.19 9.11
CA HIS A 496 -11.41 41.62 8.78
C HIS A 496 -12.01 41.88 7.38
N LYS A 497 -12.31 40.83 6.59
CA LYS A 497 -12.82 40.95 5.22
C LYS A 497 -14.12 40.14 4.99
N ASP A 498 -14.36 39.13 5.79
CA ASP A 498 -15.48 38.20 5.63
C ASP A 498 -16.36 38.19 6.89
N GLU A 499 -17.62 38.70 6.74
CA GLU A 499 -18.57 38.74 7.82
C GLU A 499 -18.95 37.36 8.37
N LYS A 500 -18.91 36.30 7.52
CA LYS A 500 -19.16 34.92 7.96
C LYS A 500 -18.04 34.41 8.83
N ALA A 501 -16.77 34.67 8.45
CA ALA A 501 -15.61 34.32 9.24
C ALA A 501 -15.65 35.06 10.61
N LEU A 502 -15.99 36.35 10.61
CA LEU A 502 -16.14 37.14 11.84
C LEU A 502 -17.20 36.53 12.77
N ARG A 503 -18.40 36.22 12.25
CA ARG A 503 -19.49 35.61 13.03
C ARG A 503 -19.10 34.24 13.60
N LEU A 504 -18.38 33.46 12.84
CA LEU A 504 -17.93 32.14 13.31
C LEU A 504 -16.94 32.26 14.47
N VAL A 505 -15.95 33.15 14.37
CA VAL A 505 -15.00 33.42 15.45
C VAL A 505 -15.72 33.98 16.69
N GLU A 506 -16.64 34.91 16.53
CA GLU A 506 -17.50 35.44 17.62
C GLU A 506 -18.20 34.28 18.34
N PHE A 507 -18.85 33.38 17.59
CA PHE A 507 -19.56 32.23 18.14
C PHE A 507 -18.63 31.27 18.92
N ILE A 508 -17.43 30.98 18.38
CA ILE A 508 -16.47 30.11 19.07
C ILE A 508 -15.98 30.75 20.38
N ILE A 509 -15.68 32.05 20.37
CA ILE A 509 -15.27 32.78 21.57
C ILE A 509 -16.40 32.77 22.63
N ASP A 510 -17.66 32.91 22.21
CA ASP A 510 -18.80 32.86 23.13
C ASP A 510 -18.99 31.46 23.74
N ILE A 511 -18.81 30.40 22.94
CA ILE A 511 -18.80 29.01 23.46
C ILE A 511 -17.69 28.83 24.50
N ALA A 512 -16.48 29.26 24.21
CA ALA A 512 -15.36 29.14 25.12
C ALA A 512 -15.61 29.87 26.45
N LYS A 513 -16.17 31.08 26.39
CA LYS A 513 -16.62 31.83 27.56
C LYS A 513 -17.67 31.08 28.37
N TYR A 514 -18.65 30.46 27.68
CA TYR A 514 -19.67 29.63 28.34
C TYR A 514 -19.06 28.43 29.07
N LEU A 515 -18.03 27.82 28.46
CA LEU A 515 -17.29 26.69 29.06
C LEU A 515 -16.26 27.13 30.11
N ASN A 516 -16.07 28.44 30.31
CA ASN A 516 -15.05 29.03 31.18
C ASN A 516 -13.61 28.61 30.81
N VAL A 517 -13.32 28.58 29.50
CA VAL A 517 -12.02 28.22 28.92
C VAL A 517 -11.40 29.42 28.25
N MET A 518 -10.09 29.63 28.41
CA MET A 518 -9.37 30.72 27.74
C MET A 518 -9.26 30.48 26.22
N VAL A 519 -9.25 31.56 25.44
CA VAL A 519 -9.09 31.51 23.99
C VAL A 519 -7.76 32.12 23.56
N ILE A 520 -7.01 31.37 22.78
CA ILE A 520 -5.82 31.85 22.05
C ILE A 520 -6.17 31.93 20.57
N ALA A 521 -5.99 33.08 19.94
CA ALA A 521 -6.13 33.21 18.49
C ALA A 521 -4.77 33.21 17.80
N GLU A 522 -4.60 32.28 16.87
CA GLU A 522 -3.35 32.10 16.11
C GLU A 522 -3.36 32.84 14.77
N GLY A 523 -2.15 33.04 14.21
CA GLY A 523 -1.98 33.61 12.89
C GLY A 523 -2.40 35.08 12.76
N VAL A 524 -2.32 35.84 13.86
CA VAL A 524 -2.58 37.30 13.83
C VAL A 524 -1.43 37.99 13.12
N GLU A 525 -1.67 38.56 11.94
CA GLU A 525 -0.67 39.22 11.11
C GLU A 525 -0.89 40.73 10.99
N HIS A 526 -2.13 41.20 11.18
CA HIS A 526 -2.53 42.59 10.95
C HIS A 526 -3.19 43.21 12.18
N GLU A 527 -3.04 44.53 12.31
CA GLU A 527 -3.62 45.31 13.41
C GLU A 527 -5.16 45.23 13.44
N GLU A 528 -5.79 45.16 12.28
CA GLU A 528 -7.24 45.01 12.17
C GLU A 528 -7.72 43.70 12.81
N GLN A 529 -7.02 42.60 12.56
CA GLN A 529 -7.33 41.28 13.18
C GLN A 529 -7.18 41.36 14.70
N TYR A 530 -6.08 41.94 15.17
CA TYR A 530 -5.83 42.13 16.60
C TYR A 530 -6.96 42.94 17.27
N ASN A 531 -7.35 44.07 16.68
CA ASN A 531 -8.41 44.93 17.24
C ASN A 531 -9.77 44.20 17.27
N ILE A 532 -10.11 43.45 16.25
CA ILE A 532 -11.37 42.67 16.20
C ILE A 532 -11.35 41.59 17.29
N LEU A 533 -10.30 40.80 17.40
CA LEU A 533 -10.18 39.74 18.40
C LEU A 533 -10.26 40.29 19.82
N LYS A 534 -9.60 41.44 20.07
CA LYS A 534 -9.69 42.14 21.36
C LYS A 534 -11.12 42.60 21.69
N GLN A 535 -11.84 43.12 20.69
CA GLN A 535 -13.27 43.54 20.84
C GLN A 535 -14.19 42.34 21.11
N LEU A 536 -13.95 41.19 20.46
CA LEU A 536 -14.71 39.97 20.68
C LEU A 536 -14.43 39.33 22.05
N GLY A 537 -13.38 39.78 22.74
CA GLY A 537 -13.00 39.29 24.06
C GLY A 537 -12.16 38.04 24.02
N CYS A 538 -11.33 37.87 22.98
CA CYS A 538 -10.26 36.86 22.95
C CYS A 538 -9.25 37.18 24.05
N ASP A 539 -8.74 36.16 24.77
CA ASP A 539 -7.85 36.36 25.93
C ASP A 539 -6.40 36.57 25.53
N VAL A 540 -5.92 35.78 24.58
CA VAL A 540 -4.53 35.73 24.16
C VAL A 540 -4.44 35.70 22.63
N VAL A 541 -3.42 36.31 22.07
CA VAL A 541 -3.12 36.28 20.64
C VAL A 541 -1.69 35.85 20.38
N GLN A 542 -1.51 35.13 19.27
CA GLN A 542 -0.24 34.67 18.76
C GLN A 542 -0.16 34.95 17.26
N GLY A 543 0.97 35.48 16.79
CA GLY A 543 1.12 35.70 15.34
C GLY A 543 2.22 36.67 14.98
N TYR A 544 2.43 36.82 13.67
CA TYR A 544 3.52 37.62 13.11
C TYR A 544 3.34 39.13 13.34
N TYR A 545 2.17 39.55 13.73
CA TYR A 545 1.93 40.93 14.17
C TYR A 545 2.82 41.31 15.37
N PHE A 546 3.04 40.38 16.30
CA PHE A 546 3.93 40.59 17.46
C PHE A 546 5.32 40.06 17.19
N SER A 547 5.44 38.80 16.82
CA SER A 547 6.73 38.17 16.52
C SER A 547 6.55 36.86 15.74
N LYS A 548 7.47 36.58 14.81
CA LYS A 548 7.68 35.23 14.29
C LYS A 548 8.30 34.37 15.38
N PRO A 549 8.26 33.05 15.26
CA PRO A 549 9.08 32.15 16.07
C PRO A 549 10.56 32.56 15.99
N VAL A 550 11.21 32.74 17.13
CA VAL A 550 12.60 33.23 17.24
C VAL A 550 13.44 32.28 18.08
N ASP A 551 14.76 32.34 17.88
CA ASP A 551 15.72 31.61 18.70
C ASP A 551 15.77 32.16 20.16
N ASN A 552 16.39 31.39 21.06
CA ASN A 552 16.49 31.73 22.48
C ASN A 552 17.00 33.12 22.73
N ASN A 553 18.03 33.58 22.00
CA ASN A 553 18.67 34.87 22.28
C ASN A 553 17.72 36.03 21.97
N ARG A 554 17.05 35.94 20.81
CA ARG A 554 16.05 36.93 20.40
C ARG A 554 14.81 36.90 21.29
N PHE A 555 14.43 35.72 21.79
CA PHE A 555 13.30 35.58 22.70
C PHE A 555 13.63 36.21 24.08
N GLU A 556 14.86 36.07 24.58
CA GLU A 556 15.33 36.73 25.79
C GLU A 556 15.26 38.26 25.68
N ASP A 557 15.46 38.83 24.48
CA ASP A 557 15.28 40.28 24.28
C ASP A 557 13.80 40.70 24.33
N ILE A 558 12.88 39.80 23.92
CA ILE A 558 11.44 40.05 24.08
C ILE A 558 11.06 40.01 25.55
N ILE A 559 11.57 39.06 26.34
CA ILE A 559 11.35 39.00 27.80
C ILE A 559 11.80 40.31 28.46
N LYS A 560 13.01 40.77 28.18
CA LYS A 560 13.55 42.03 28.76
C LYS A 560 12.68 43.24 28.47
N LYS A 561 12.15 43.37 27.25
CA LYS A 561 11.27 44.49 26.85
C LYS A 561 9.91 44.44 27.51
N ASN A 562 9.42 43.27 27.93
CA ASN A 562 8.11 43.09 28.55
C ASN A 562 8.20 42.94 30.09
N ALA A 563 9.40 42.83 30.66
CA ALA A 563 9.63 42.76 32.12
C ALA A 563 9.75 44.17 32.77
N THR A 564 9.70 45.22 31.97
CA THR A 564 9.64 46.62 32.41
C THR A 564 8.22 47.15 32.31
#